data_e767e0b2c2c94c7fb93bb5fbb0593969
#
_entry.id   e767e0b2c2c94c7fb93bb5fbb0593969
#
_cell.length_a   1.000
_cell.length_b   1.000
_cell.length_c   1.000
_cell.angle_alpha   90.00
_cell.angle_beta   90.00
_cell.angle_gamma   90.00
#
_symmetry.space_group_name_H-M   'P 1'
#
loop_
_entity.id
_entity.type
_entity.pdbx_description
1 polymer ?
#
loop_
_entity_poly.entity_id
_entity_poly.type
_entity_poly.pdbx_seq_one_letter_code
_entity_poly.pdbx_strand_id
1 'polypeptide(L)'
;YAIDADKLLIVTSDRLSAFDVVLPDPIPGKGTVLTQLANFWFDKLSYILPNQLTGIDPESVVAPEERDQVRGRGLVVKRLKPLPVEAVVRGYLIGSGWKDYQDTGAVCGIKLPAGLPLAAKLPEPIFTPATKAEQGDHDENISFEQAQIDCGAALSGILAGTGKNGAQIATEARNAALALYTAAADYALTRNIIIADTKFEFGVDSTGTLHLIDEALTPDSSRFWPMEAYAVGSNPPSYDKQYVRDYLETLDWNKTAPGPSLPADVIART
;
A
#
# COMPACT_ATOMS: atom_id res chain seq x y z
N TYR A 1 9.27 14.80 7.54
CA TYR A 1 10.20 15.88 7.87
C TYR A 1 11.63 15.44 7.54
N ALA A 2 12.46 16.34 6.96
CA ALA A 2 13.87 16.03 6.71
C ALA A 2 14.67 16.15 8.02
N ILE A 3 15.43 15.11 8.36
CA ILE A 3 16.37 15.14 9.49
C ILE A 3 17.74 15.60 8.98
N ASP A 4 18.21 14.98 7.90
CA ASP A 4 19.46 15.31 7.22
C ASP A 4 19.35 14.96 5.71
N ALA A 5 20.50 14.87 5.03
CA ALA A 5 20.54 14.54 3.59
C ALA A 5 20.03 13.10 3.30
N ASP A 6 20.19 12.20 4.27
CA ASP A 6 20.00 10.75 4.07
C ASP A 6 18.82 10.18 4.86
N LYS A 7 18.18 10.97 5.72
CA LYS A 7 17.12 10.51 6.63
C LYS A 7 15.92 11.43 6.68
N LEU A 8 14.76 10.81 6.85
CA LEU A 8 13.49 11.46 7.08
C LEU A 8 12.87 10.96 8.39
N LEU A 9 12.13 11.85 9.06
CA LEU A 9 11.16 11.49 10.09
C LEU A 9 9.77 11.43 9.43
N ILE A 10 9.15 10.27 9.43
CA ILE A 10 7.75 10.07 9.03
C ILE A 10 6.91 9.97 10.30
N VAL A 11 5.80 10.70 10.36
CA VAL A 11 4.86 10.65 11.48
C VAL A 11 3.49 10.32 10.93
N THR A 12 3.00 9.13 11.22
CA THR A 12 1.68 8.67 10.77
C THR A 12 0.59 9.35 11.59
N SER A 13 -0.34 10.01 10.92
CA SER A 13 -1.43 10.72 11.59
C SER A 13 -2.67 9.85 11.72
N ASP A 14 -3.59 10.27 12.59
CA ASP A 14 -4.91 9.64 12.78
C ASP A 14 -5.93 10.06 11.71
N ARG A 15 -5.50 10.86 10.72
CA ARG A 15 -6.38 11.27 9.62
C ARG A 15 -6.77 10.07 8.76
N LEU A 16 -7.99 10.09 8.27
CA LEU A 16 -8.49 9.13 7.31
C LEU A 16 -8.80 9.82 5.99
N SER A 17 -8.41 9.21 4.89
CA SER A 17 -8.84 9.61 3.56
C SER A 17 -9.64 8.49 2.91
N ALA A 18 -10.71 8.86 2.21
CA ALA A 18 -11.48 7.94 1.39
C ALA A 18 -11.90 8.67 0.11
N PHE A 19 -11.86 7.97 -1.04
CA PHE A 19 -12.13 8.56 -2.35
C PHE A 19 -11.26 9.80 -2.63
N ASP A 20 -9.97 9.74 -2.23
CA ASP A 20 -8.92 10.78 -2.34
C ASP A 20 -9.24 12.10 -1.61
N VAL A 21 -10.25 12.08 -0.73
CA VAL A 21 -10.62 13.19 0.14
C VAL A 21 -10.25 12.87 1.59
N VAL A 22 -9.50 13.77 2.23
CA VAL A 22 -9.21 13.70 3.66
C VAL A 22 -10.49 14.09 4.42
N LEU A 23 -10.95 13.19 5.30
CA LEU A 23 -12.13 13.43 6.14
C LEU A 23 -11.76 14.34 7.32
N PRO A 24 -12.73 15.15 7.81
CA PRO A 24 -12.47 16.10 8.89
C PRO A 24 -12.21 15.42 10.24
N ASP A 25 -12.80 14.25 10.47
CA ASP A 25 -12.72 13.56 11.76
C ASP A 25 -11.57 12.53 11.75
N PRO A 26 -10.62 12.62 12.70
CA PRO A 26 -9.57 11.63 12.85
C PRO A 26 -10.12 10.32 13.45
N ILE A 27 -9.45 9.20 13.18
CA ILE A 27 -9.69 7.92 13.83
C ILE A 27 -8.64 7.76 14.95
N PRO A 28 -9.02 7.92 16.23
CA PRO A 28 -8.07 7.92 17.34
C PRO A 28 -7.23 6.64 17.40
N GLY A 29 -5.90 6.79 17.42
CA GLY A 29 -4.96 5.67 17.48
C GLY A 29 -4.62 5.02 16.15
N LYS A 30 -5.29 5.41 15.05
CA LYS A 30 -5.05 4.84 13.70
C LYS A 30 -3.57 4.90 13.32
N GLY A 31 -2.94 6.06 13.48
CA GLY A 31 -1.52 6.24 13.13
C GLY A 31 -0.60 5.29 13.89
N THR A 32 -0.88 5.04 15.16
CA THR A 32 -0.12 4.09 15.98
C THR A 32 -0.32 2.65 15.49
N VAL A 33 -1.55 2.23 15.22
CA VAL A 33 -1.86 0.88 14.73
C VAL A 33 -1.19 0.63 13.38
N LEU A 34 -1.31 1.56 12.42
CA LEU A 34 -0.68 1.43 11.10
C LEU A 34 0.84 1.32 11.20
N THR A 35 1.48 2.17 12.01
CA THR A 35 2.94 2.15 12.20
C THR A 35 3.41 0.84 12.81
N GLN A 36 2.72 0.35 13.85
CA GLN A 36 3.09 -0.90 14.52
C GLN A 36 2.89 -2.12 13.59
N LEU A 37 1.81 -2.11 12.81
CA LEU A 37 1.55 -3.19 11.85
C LEU A 37 2.58 -3.18 10.70
N ALA A 38 2.90 -2.01 10.15
CA ALA A 38 3.94 -1.88 9.14
C ALA A 38 5.31 -2.36 9.67
N ASN A 39 5.68 -1.96 10.91
CA ASN A 39 6.93 -2.41 11.53
C ASN A 39 6.98 -3.92 11.73
N PHE A 40 5.87 -4.54 12.15
CA PHE A 40 5.77 -5.99 12.25
C PHE A 40 6.07 -6.66 10.89
N TRP A 41 5.52 -6.15 9.80
CA TRP A 41 5.76 -6.70 8.47
C TRP A 41 7.16 -6.40 7.94
N PHE A 42 7.69 -5.22 8.16
CA PHE A 42 9.08 -4.88 7.81
C PHE A 42 10.09 -5.82 8.47
N ASP A 43 9.89 -6.14 9.76
CA ASP A 43 10.75 -7.09 10.48
C ASP A 43 10.55 -8.50 9.93
N LYS A 44 9.30 -8.96 9.88
CA LYS A 44 8.94 -10.33 9.50
C LYS A 44 9.38 -10.70 8.08
N LEU A 45 9.37 -9.74 7.15
CA LEU A 45 9.68 -9.96 5.74
C LEU A 45 11.08 -9.47 5.34
N SER A 46 11.89 -9.03 6.30
CA SER A 46 13.24 -8.46 6.07
C SER A 46 14.21 -9.40 5.35
N TYR A 47 13.96 -10.71 5.39
CA TYR A 47 14.76 -11.71 4.68
C TYR A 47 14.52 -11.75 3.17
N ILE A 48 13.43 -11.15 2.68
CA ILE A 48 13.09 -11.08 1.24
C ILE A 48 13.75 -9.86 0.62
N LEU A 49 13.63 -8.69 1.28
CA LEU A 49 14.08 -7.42 0.76
C LEU A 49 14.46 -6.49 1.92
N PRO A 50 15.54 -5.69 1.80
CA PRO A 50 15.80 -4.61 2.75
C PRO A 50 14.65 -3.59 2.74
N ASN A 51 14.48 -2.89 3.86
CA ASN A 51 13.46 -1.85 4.00
C ASN A 51 14.05 -0.49 4.41
N GLN A 52 13.19 0.50 4.53
CA GLN A 52 13.55 1.88 4.81
C GLN A 52 13.98 2.14 6.25
N LEU A 53 13.71 1.26 7.21
CA LEU A 53 13.93 1.51 8.62
C LEU A 53 15.41 1.71 8.94
N THR A 54 15.71 2.68 9.81
CA THR A 54 17.08 2.95 10.30
C THR A 54 17.35 2.37 11.68
N GLY A 55 16.31 2.02 12.44
CA GLY A 55 16.41 1.61 13.83
C GLY A 55 16.66 2.78 14.81
N ILE A 56 16.69 4.02 14.33
CA ILE A 56 16.85 5.21 15.18
C ILE A 56 15.52 5.51 15.87
N ASP A 57 15.57 5.74 17.19
CA ASP A 57 14.41 6.14 17.97
C ASP A 57 13.90 7.52 17.51
N PRO A 58 12.64 7.64 17.06
CA PRO A 58 12.07 8.91 16.62
C PRO A 58 12.03 9.98 17.73
N GLU A 59 11.95 9.59 19.01
CA GLU A 59 12.00 10.54 20.14
C GLU A 59 13.37 11.20 20.30
N SER A 60 14.44 10.61 19.74
CA SER A 60 15.80 11.15 19.80
C SER A 60 16.08 12.25 18.77
N VAL A 61 15.23 12.43 17.78
CA VAL A 61 15.41 13.38 16.66
C VAL A 61 14.44 14.56 16.71
N VAL A 62 13.66 14.68 17.76
CA VAL A 62 12.70 15.76 18.00
C VAL A 62 12.96 16.45 19.32
N ALA A 63 12.43 17.66 19.52
CA ALA A 63 12.50 18.36 20.79
C ALA A 63 11.73 17.59 21.89
N PRO A 64 12.13 17.73 23.17
CA PRO A 64 11.48 17.00 24.27
C PRO A 64 9.96 17.19 24.33
N GLU A 65 9.46 18.38 24.02
CA GLU A 65 8.04 18.73 23.96
C GLU A 65 7.27 18.12 22.80
N GLU A 66 7.98 17.60 21.79
CA GLU A 66 7.38 16.97 20.60
C GLU A 66 7.34 15.44 20.67
N ARG A 67 7.99 14.84 21.67
CA ARG A 67 8.13 13.37 21.78
C ARG A 67 6.80 12.65 21.80
N ASP A 68 5.79 13.18 22.46
CA ASP A 68 4.45 12.57 22.49
C ASP A 68 3.78 12.56 21.12
N GLN A 69 4.20 13.45 20.19
CA GLN A 69 3.67 13.47 18.83
C GLN A 69 4.22 12.34 17.95
N VAL A 70 5.40 11.84 18.25
CA VAL A 70 6.09 10.79 17.47
C VAL A 70 6.02 9.40 18.12
N ARG A 71 5.74 9.36 19.44
CA ARG A 71 5.71 8.10 20.20
C ARG A 71 4.73 7.09 19.62
N GLY A 72 5.26 5.92 19.25
CA GLY A 72 4.49 4.80 18.71
C GLY A 72 3.98 4.96 17.27
N ARG A 73 4.16 6.15 16.65
CA ARG A 73 3.71 6.46 15.28
C ARG A 73 4.74 7.21 14.44
N GLY A 74 5.92 7.47 14.99
CA GLY A 74 7.06 8.06 14.28
C GLY A 74 8.04 7.00 13.82
N LEU A 75 8.67 7.22 12.68
CA LEU A 75 9.73 6.36 12.12
C LEU A 75 10.84 7.24 11.56
N VAL A 76 12.09 6.94 11.93
CA VAL A 76 13.25 7.49 11.23
C VAL A 76 13.64 6.54 10.12
N VAL A 77 13.51 6.99 8.88
CA VAL A 77 13.70 6.18 7.69
C VAL A 77 14.81 6.70 6.80
N LYS A 78 15.38 5.83 5.97
CA LYS A 78 16.32 6.21 4.91
C LYS A 78 15.62 7.08 3.88
N ARG A 79 16.29 8.10 3.38
CA ARG A 79 15.83 8.91 2.26
C ARG A 79 16.20 8.20 0.96
N LEU A 80 15.23 7.54 0.35
CA LEU A 80 15.38 6.76 -0.86
C LEU A 80 14.68 7.46 -2.03
N LYS A 81 15.08 7.14 -3.25
CA LYS A 81 14.37 7.61 -4.46
C LYS A 81 13.19 6.68 -4.73
N PRO A 82 11.93 7.11 -4.57
CA PRO A 82 10.78 6.27 -4.82
C PRO A 82 10.69 5.86 -6.30
N LEU A 83 10.17 4.67 -6.55
CA LEU A 83 9.70 4.29 -7.88
C LEU A 83 8.44 5.11 -8.23
N PRO A 84 8.24 5.43 -9.52
CA PRO A 84 7.09 6.24 -9.97
C PRO A 84 5.80 5.42 -10.11
N VAL A 85 5.80 4.19 -9.61
CA VAL A 85 4.68 3.24 -9.75
C VAL A 85 4.31 2.63 -8.41
N GLU A 86 3.04 2.32 -8.25
CA GLU A 86 2.46 1.54 -7.17
C GLU A 86 2.56 0.06 -7.52
N ALA A 87 3.14 -0.74 -6.62
CA ALA A 87 3.34 -2.17 -6.82
C ALA A 87 2.18 -2.98 -6.23
N VAL A 88 1.08 -3.07 -6.97
CA VAL A 88 -0.11 -3.79 -6.51
C VAL A 88 0.01 -5.28 -6.81
N VAL A 89 -0.25 -6.13 -5.82
CA VAL A 89 -0.36 -7.58 -5.97
C VAL A 89 -1.76 -8.03 -5.60
N ARG A 90 -2.35 -8.87 -6.45
CA ARG A 90 -3.70 -9.40 -6.25
C ARG A 90 -3.68 -10.92 -6.19
N GLY A 91 -4.16 -11.48 -5.11
CA GLY A 91 -4.45 -12.92 -4.99
C GLY A 91 -5.92 -13.23 -5.19
N TYR A 92 -6.76 -12.19 -5.18
CA TYR A 92 -8.21 -12.29 -5.37
C TYR A 92 -8.69 -11.18 -6.31
N LEU A 93 -9.78 -11.46 -7.01
CA LEU A 93 -10.34 -10.56 -8.03
C LEU A 93 -11.36 -9.60 -7.40
N ILE A 94 -10.91 -8.40 -7.01
CA ILE A 94 -11.71 -7.39 -6.31
C ILE A 94 -11.28 -5.96 -6.70
N GLY A 95 -12.08 -4.96 -6.37
CA GLY A 95 -11.77 -3.54 -6.55
C GLY A 95 -11.57 -3.16 -8.03
N SER A 96 -10.52 -2.37 -8.34
CA SER A 96 -10.22 -1.96 -9.72
C SER A 96 -9.89 -3.16 -10.62
N GLY A 97 -9.24 -4.19 -10.09
CA GLY A 97 -8.96 -5.42 -10.84
C GLY A 97 -10.23 -6.17 -11.27
N TRP A 98 -11.27 -6.16 -10.44
CA TRP A 98 -12.58 -6.71 -10.84
C TRP A 98 -13.22 -5.90 -11.97
N LYS A 99 -13.17 -4.58 -11.92
CA LYS A 99 -13.69 -3.70 -12.96
C LYS A 99 -12.99 -3.95 -14.30
N ASP A 100 -11.65 -3.93 -14.30
CA ASP A 100 -10.85 -4.22 -15.50
C ASP A 100 -11.21 -5.57 -16.11
N TYR A 101 -11.33 -6.60 -15.25
CA TYR A 101 -11.68 -7.95 -15.71
C TYR A 101 -13.08 -8.02 -16.32
N GLN A 102 -14.07 -7.33 -15.75
CA GLN A 102 -15.42 -7.28 -16.31
C GLN A 102 -15.42 -6.66 -17.72
N ASP A 103 -14.62 -5.62 -17.92
CA ASP A 103 -14.57 -4.87 -19.15
C ASP A 103 -13.74 -5.57 -20.25
N THR A 104 -12.65 -6.25 -19.87
CA THR A 104 -11.65 -6.73 -20.84
C THR A 104 -11.31 -8.22 -20.73
N GLY A 105 -11.73 -8.91 -19.68
CA GLY A 105 -11.28 -10.27 -19.35
C GLY A 105 -9.82 -10.35 -18.88
N ALA A 106 -9.21 -9.20 -18.58
CA ALA A 106 -7.81 -9.08 -18.17
C ALA A 106 -7.65 -8.05 -17.05
N VAL A 107 -6.50 -8.05 -16.36
CA VAL A 107 -6.10 -7.00 -15.42
C VAL A 107 -4.69 -6.56 -15.78
N CYS A 108 -4.46 -5.30 -16.03
CA CYS A 108 -3.15 -4.76 -16.49
C CYS A 108 -2.57 -5.53 -17.68
N GLY A 109 -3.41 -6.00 -18.61
CA GLY A 109 -3.03 -6.81 -19.77
C GLY A 109 -2.84 -8.32 -19.48
N ILE A 110 -2.92 -8.76 -18.23
CA ILE A 110 -2.82 -10.17 -17.82
C ILE A 110 -4.20 -10.82 -18.05
N LYS A 111 -4.32 -11.70 -19.04
CA LYS A 111 -5.55 -12.45 -19.31
C LYS A 111 -5.86 -13.43 -18.18
N LEU A 112 -7.08 -13.41 -17.70
CA LEU A 112 -7.57 -14.32 -16.67
C LEU A 112 -8.58 -15.34 -17.25
N PRO A 113 -8.78 -16.48 -16.58
CA PRO A 113 -9.83 -17.43 -16.96
C PRO A 113 -11.20 -16.76 -17.08
N ALA A 114 -11.99 -17.14 -18.08
CA ALA A 114 -13.34 -16.61 -18.27
C ALA A 114 -14.30 -17.08 -17.16
N GLY A 115 -15.25 -16.21 -16.79
CA GLY A 115 -16.32 -16.55 -15.83
C GLY A 115 -15.89 -16.53 -14.36
N LEU A 116 -14.77 -15.92 -14.01
CA LEU A 116 -14.40 -15.71 -12.60
C LEU A 116 -15.44 -14.80 -11.94
N PRO A 117 -16.01 -15.18 -10.78
CA PRO A 117 -16.91 -14.32 -10.02
C PRO A 117 -16.14 -13.28 -9.21
N LEU A 118 -16.86 -12.29 -8.69
CA LEU A 118 -16.33 -11.32 -7.72
C LEU A 118 -15.68 -12.05 -6.53
N ALA A 119 -14.59 -11.53 -6.02
CA ALA A 119 -13.80 -12.10 -4.93
C ALA A 119 -13.26 -13.53 -5.19
N ALA A 120 -13.23 -13.99 -6.46
CA ALA A 120 -12.59 -15.26 -6.79
C ALA A 120 -11.12 -15.24 -6.42
N LYS A 121 -10.63 -16.33 -5.80
CA LYS A 121 -9.20 -16.54 -5.63
C LYS A 121 -8.57 -16.80 -6.98
N LEU A 122 -7.50 -16.10 -7.30
CA LEU A 122 -6.75 -16.32 -8.52
C LEU A 122 -5.90 -17.61 -8.43
N PRO A 123 -5.62 -18.28 -9.55
CA PRO A 123 -4.77 -19.47 -9.57
C PRO A 123 -3.38 -19.21 -9.00
N GLU A 124 -2.84 -18.03 -9.27
CA GLU A 124 -1.60 -17.50 -8.70
C GLU A 124 -1.76 -15.99 -8.46
N PRO A 125 -1.02 -15.39 -7.52
CA PRO A 125 -1.01 -13.95 -7.35
C PRO A 125 -0.47 -13.26 -8.60
N ILE A 126 -1.10 -12.15 -9.00
CA ILE A 126 -0.68 -11.36 -10.15
C ILE A 126 -0.16 -9.99 -9.72
N PHE A 127 0.87 -9.51 -10.41
CA PHE A 127 1.40 -8.16 -10.25
C PHE A 127 0.70 -7.22 -11.23
N THR A 128 0.01 -6.22 -10.69
CA THR A 128 -0.84 -5.29 -11.45
C THR A 128 -0.47 -3.86 -11.07
N PRO A 129 0.63 -3.31 -11.64
CA PRO A 129 1.10 -1.99 -11.29
C PRO A 129 0.09 -0.90 -11.63
N ALA A 130 0.15 0.21 -10.88
CA ALA A 130 -0.61 1.41 -11.18
C ALA A 130 0.33 2.62 -11.24
N THR A 131 -0.12 3.69 -11.87
CA THR A 131 0.56 4.99 -11.80
C THR A 131 0.54 5.48 -10.36
N LYS A 132 1.50 6.31 -9.99
CA LYS A 132 1.47 7.08 -8.76
C LYS A 132 0.96 8.47 -9.11
N ALA A 133 -0.36 8.66 -9.02
CA ALA A 133 -1.03 9.89 -9.39
C ALA A 133 -0.60 11.07 -8.49
N GLU A 134 -0.71 12.29 -9.01
CA GLU A 134 -0.57 13.50 -8.20
C GLU A 134 -1.77 13.63 -7.25
N GLN A 135 -1.59 14.42 -6.18
CA GLN A 135 -2.65 14.60 -5.18
C GLN A 135 -3.93 15.18 -5.82
N GLY A 136 -5.00 14.41 -5.77
CA GLY A 136 -6.30 14.75 -6.33
C GLY A 136 -6.68 13.99 -7.60
N ASP A 137 -5.76 13.24 -8.18
CA ASP A 137 -5.99 12.31 -9.28
C ASP A 137 -6.04 10.86 -8.78
N HIS A 138 -6.62 9.97 -9.57
CA HIS A 138 -6.71 8.54 -9.26
C HIS A 138 -5.56 7.77 -9.89
N ASP A 139 -5.04 6.79 -9.13
CA ASP A 139 -4.08 5.82 -9.66
C ASP A 139 -4.75 4.99 -10.77
N GLU A 140 -4.09 4.89 -11.91
CA GLU A 140 -4.55 4.12 -13.06
C GLU A 140 -3.75 2.82 -13.19
N ASN A 141 -4.45 1.69 -13.41
CA ASN A 141 -3.81 0.43 -13.70
C ASN A 141 -3.03 0.53 -15.02
N ILE A 142 -1.76 0.14 -15.02
CA ILE A 142 -0.88 0.15 -16.19
C ILE A 142 -0.31 -1.24 -16.48
N SER A 143 0.17 -1.46 -17.70
CA SER A 143 0.89 -2.70 -18.02
C SER A 143 2.26 -2.73 -17.34
N PHE A 144 2.83 -3.93 -17.22
CA PHE A 144 4.18 -4.07 -16.67
C PHE A 144 5.23 -3.42 -17.58
N GLU A 145 5.04 -3.45 -18.88
CA GLU A 145 5.90 -2.80 -19.87
C GLU A 145 5.91 -1.28 -19.66
N GLN A 146 4.73 -0.69 -19.39
CA GLN A 146 4.64 0.74 -19.08
C GLN A 146 5.38 1.06 -17.77
N ALA A 147 5.21 0.25 -16.72
CA ALA A 147 5.93 0.42 -15.47
C ALA A 147 7.47 0.36 -15.66
N GLN A 148 7.97 -0.49 -16.57
CA GLN A 148 9.39 -0.53 -16.90
C GLN A 148 9.87 0.75 -17.60
N ILE A 149 9.07 1.31 -18.49
CA ILE A 149 9.37 2.59 -19.17
C ILE A 149 9.43 3.73 -18.16
N ASP A 150 8.42 3.84 -17.30
CA ASP A 150 8.32 4.90 -16.31
C ASP A 150 9.47 4.84 -15.29
N CYS A 151 9.81 3.65 -14.80
CA CYS A 151 10.99 3.45 -13.97
C CYS A 151 12.29 3.80 -14.71
N GLY A 152 12.39 3.47 -16.01
CA GLY A 152 13.51 3.85 -16.85
C GLY A 152 13.74 5.36 -16.89
N ALA A 153 12.68 6.11 -17.10
CA ALA A 153 12.72 7.57 -17.14
C ALA A 153 13.07 8.18 -15.77
N ALA A 154 12.36 7.75 -14.71
CA ALA A 154 12.44 8.38 -13.39
C ALA A 154 13.74 8.06 -12.63
N LEU A 155 14.37 6.90 -12.88
CA LEU A 155 15.52 6.42 -12.12
C LEU A 155 16.87 6.59 -12.86
N SER A 156 16.87 7.06 -14.10
CA SER A 156 18.08 7.16 -14.95
C SER A 156 19.22 7.88 -14.24
N GLY A 157 18.94 8.97 -13.54
CA GLY A 157 19.95 9.77 -12.85
C GLY A 157 20.57 9.07 -11.65
N ILE A 158 19.78 8.45 -10.77
CA ILE A 158 20.28 7.78 -9.57
C ILE A 158 20.98 6.45 -9.90
N LEU A 159 20.60 5.81 -11.01
CA LEU A 159 21.19 4.54 -11.45
C LEU A 159 22.47 4.73 -12.29
N ALA A 160 22.83 5.97 -12.60
CA ALA A 160 24.05 6.24 -13.38
C ALA A 160 25.29 5.67 -12.67
N GLY A 161 26.02 4.80 -13.38
CA GLY A 161 27.23 4.15 -12.84
C GLY A 161 26.98 2.89 -11.98
N THR A 162 25.72 2.53 -11.67
CA THR A 162 25.41 1.32 -10.87
C THR A 162 25.40 0.01 -11.70
N GLY A 163 25.40 0.12 -13.03
CA GLY A 163 25.25 -1.03 -13.94
C GLY A 163 23.81 -1.55 -14.07
N LYS A 164 22.84 -0.93 -13.39
CA LYS A 164 21.41 -1.25 -13.47
C LYS A 164 20.66 -0.19 -14.29
N ASN A 165 19.51 -0.57 -14.81
CA ASN A 165 18.57 0.34 -15.45
C ASN A 165 17.18 0.23 -14.79
N GLY A 166 16.29 1.19 -15.08
CA GLY A 166 14.98 1.25 -14.44
C GLY A 166 14.08 0.04 -14.77
N ALA A 167 14.20 -0.55 -15.96
CA ALA A 167 13.45 -1.76 -16.32
C ALA A 167 13.88 -2.98 -15.48
N GLN A 168 15.15 -3.09 -15.14
CA GLN A 168 15.65 -4.11 -14.21
C GLN A 168 15.12 -3.88 -12.81
N ILE A 169 15.13 -2.63 -12.33
CA ILE A 169 14.56 -2.27 -11.02
C ILE A 169 13.06 -2.58 -10.97
N ALA A 170 12.29 -2.26 -12.02
CA ALA A 170 10.87 -2.62 -12.10
C ALA A 170 10.65 -4.14 -12.03
N THR A 171 11.55 -4.91 -12.65
CA THR A 171 11.52 -6.38 -12.59
C THR A 171 11.85 -6.90 -11.19
N GLU A 172 12.86 -6.33 -10.54
CA GLU A 172 13.20 -6.64 -9.13
C GLU A 172 12.02 -6.32 -8.21
N ALA A 173 11.37 -5.15 -8.39
CA ALA A 173 10.21 -4.72 -7.62
C ALA A 173 9.01 -5.67 -7.80
N ARG A 174 8.70 -6.08 -9.03
CA ARG A 174 7.64 -7.07 -9.30
C ARG A 174 7.91 -8.38 -8.57
N ASN A 175 9.12 -8.91 -8.69
CA ASN A 175 9.48 -10.19 -8.09
C ASN A 175 9.45 -10.10 -6.55
N ALA A 176 9.96 -9.00 -5.98
CA ALA A 176 9.90 -8.72 -4.55
C ALA A 176 8.45 -8.59 -4.07
N ALA A 177 7.59 -7.84 -4.77
CA ALA A 177 6.20 -7.66 -4.41
C ALA A 177 5.43 -8.99 -4.37
N LEU A 178 5.61 -9.85 -5.36
CA LEU A 178 5.01 -11.19 -5.39
C LEU A 178 5.51 -12.07 -4.24
N ALA A 179 6.81 -12.04 -3.93
CA ALA A 179 7.38 -12.81 -2.82
C ALA A 179 6.88 -12.30 -1.46
N LEU A 180 6.86 -10.98 -1.25
CA LEU A 180 6.35 -10.34 -0.04
C LEU A 180 4.88 -10.68 0.19
N TYR A 181 4.05 -10.53 -0.87
CA TYR A 181 2.63 -10.86 -0.80
C TYR A 181 2.41 -12.33 -0.45
N THR A 182 3.08 -13.25 -1.14
CA THR A 182 2.90 -14.69 -0.92
C THR A 182 3.24 -15.07 0.51
N ALA A 183 4.41 -14.63 1.02
CA ALA A 183 4.84 -14.92 2.38
C ALA A 183 3.87 -14.32 3.43
N ALA A 184 3.37 -13.11 3.18
CA ALA A 184 2.41 -12.45 4.08
C ALA A 184 1.03 -13.13 4.03
N ALA A 185 0.54 -13.49 2.84
CA ALA A 185 -0.75 -14.16 2.68
C ALA A 185 -0.75 -15.53 3.36
N ASP A 186 0.31 -16.31 3.20
CA ASP A 186 0.47 -17.61 3.87
C ASP A 186 0.46 -17.45 5.40
N TYR A 187 1.16 -16.45 5.93
CA TYR A 187 1.14 -16.18 7.37
C TYR A 187 -0.25 -15.74 7.84
N ALA A 188 -0.91 -14.82 7.13
CA ALA A 188 -2.24 -14.31 7.49
C ALA A 188 -3.29 -15.43 7.52
N LEU A 189 -3.22 -16.40 6.59
CA LEU A 189 -4.08 -17.57 6.58
C LEU A 189 -3.95 -18.40 7.89
N THR A 190 -2.76 -18.47 8.49
CA THR A 190 -2.58 -19.14 9.81
C THR A 190 -3.29 -18.40 10.95
N ARG A 191 -3.76 -17.19 10.71
CA ARG A 191 -4.50 -16.31 11.63
C ARG A 191 -5.96 -16.13 11.25
N ASN A 192 -6.47 -16.96 10.32
CA ASN A 192 -7.83 -16.88 9.78
C ASN A 192 -8.11 -15.53 9.07
N ILE A 193 -7.08 -14.94 8.47
CA ILE A 193 -7.17 -13.69 7.71
C ILE A 193 -6.74 -13.97 6.26
N ILE A 194 -7.53 -13.48 5.31
CA ILE A 194 -7.19 -13.47 3.89
C ILE A 194 -6.67 -12.08 3.55
N ILE A 195 -5.49 -11.99 2.96
CA ILE A 195 -5.02 -10.78 2.29
C ILE A 195 -5.44 -10.88 0.83
N ALA A 196 -6.46 -10.11 0.43
CA ALA A 196 -7.01 -10.22 -0.91
C ALA A 196 -6.12 -9.56 -1.97
N ASP A 197 -5.66 -8.37 -1.69
CA ASP A 197 -4.68 -7.61 -2.45
C ASP A 197 -3.90 -6.68 -1.53
N THR A 198 -2.79 -6.19 -2.01
CA THR A 198 -1.97 -5.21 -1.32
C THR A 198 -1.26 -4.30 -2.30
N LYS A 199 -0.92 -3.12 -1.85
CA LYS A 199 -0.13 -2.12 -2.54
C LYS A 199 1.17 -1.91 -1.78
N PHE A 200 2.30 -2.13 -2.46
CA PHE A 200 3.62 -1.82 -1.94
C PHE A 200 4.20 -0.61 -2.65
N GLU A 201 5.05 0.11 -1.94
CA GLU A 201 5.93 1.10 -2.52
C GLU A 201 7.39 0.67 -2.37
N PHE A 202 8.18 0.98 -3.39
CA PHE A 202 9.60 0.69 -3.39
C PHE A 202 10.41 1.95 -3.67
N GLY A 203 11.64 1.96 -3.17
CA GLY A 203 12.62 3.00 -3.44
C GLY A 203 14.00 2.42 -3.67
N VAL A 204 14.87 3.16 -4.32
CA VAL A 204 16.27 2.78 -4.55
C VAL A 204 17.21 3.73 -3.84
N ASP A 205 18.31 3.21 -3.34
CA ASP A 205 19.43 3.99 -2.84
C ASP A 205 20.43 4.35 -3.97
N SER A 206 21.48 5.09 -3.62
CA SER A 206 22.51 5.53 -4.56
C SER A 206 23.34 4.39 -5.17
N THR A 207 23.23 3.17 -4.66
CA THR A 207 23.90 1.97 -5.20
C THR A 207 22.99 1.20 -6.16
N GLY A 208 21.71 1.61 -6.31
CA GLY A 208 20.70 0.89 -7.07
C GLY A 208 20.12 -0.32 -6.32
N THR A 209 20.27 -0.35 -4.99
CA THR A 209 19.62 -1.38 -4.16
C THR A 209 18.16 -1.03 -3.95
N LEU A 210 17.26 -1.98 -4.22
CA LEU A 210 15.82 -1.84 -4.01
C LEU A 210 15.48 -2.02 -2.53
N HIS A 211 14.59 -1.18 -2.01
CA HIS A 211 14.08 -1.22 -0.63
C HIS A 211 12.57 -1.14 -0.63
N LEU A 212 11.93 -1.86 0.31
CA LEU A 212 10.51 -1.63 0.64
C LEU A 212 10.40 -0.34 1.45
N ILE A 213 9.50 0.55 1.03
CA ILE A 213 9.29 1.87 1.65
C ILE A 213 7.82 2.10 1.97
N ASP A 214 7.53 3.27 2.53
CA ASP A 214 6.21 3.76 2.93
C ASP A 214 5.59 2.88 4.02
N GLU A 215 4.54 2.18 3.74
CA GLU A 215 3.87 1.22 4.62
C GLU A 215 3.79 -0.17 3.97
N ALA A 216 3.64 -1.20 4.77
CA ALA A 216 3.53 -2.57 4.25
C ALA A 216 2.37 -3.30 4.93
N LEU A 217 1.44 -3.82 4.13
CA LEU A 217 0.40 -4.75 4.58
C LEU A 217 -0.40 -4.19 5.77
N THR A 218 -0.81 -2.94 5.66
CA THR A 218 -1.69 -2.27 6.63
C THR A 218 -3.13 -2.20 6.10
N PRO A 219 -4.12 -1.90 6.94
CA PRO A 219 -5.49 -1.64 6.48
C PRO A 219 -5.64 -0.46 5.50
N ASP A 220 -4.62 0.40 5.38
CA ASP A 220 -4.61 1.48 4.41
C ASP A 220 -4.11 1.04 3.04
N SER A 221 -3.21 0.05 2.97
CA SER A 221 -2.60 -0.46 1.74
C SER A 221 -3.12 -1.81 1.27
N SER A 222 -3.93 -2.51 2.09
CA SER A 222 -4.33 -3.90 1.82
C SER A 222 -5.79 -4.15 2.19
N ARG A 223 -6.42 -5.14 1.53
CA ARG A 223 -7.72 -5.68 1.94
C ARG A 223 -7.52 -6.94 2.77
N PHE A 224 -8.00 -6.89 4.00
CA PHE A 224 -7.99 -8.01 4.94
C PHE A 224 -9.41 -8.54 5.15
N TRP A 225 -9.65 -9.79 4.79
CA TRP A 225 -10.95 -10.42 4.99
C TRP A 225 -10.90 -11.46 6.10
N PRO A 226 -11.88 -11.50 7.01
CA PRO A 226 -12.04 -12.64 7.91
C PRO A 226 -12.35 -13.89 7.09
N MET A 227 -11.57 -14.96 7.27
CA MET A 227 -11.71 -16.20 6.49
C MET A 227 -13.12 -16.80 6.66
N GLU A 228 -13.71 -16.71 7.85
CA GLU A 228 -15.03 -17.23 8.16
C GLU A 228 -16.17 -16.52 7.42
N ALA A 229 -15.95 -15.27 7.03
CA ALA A 229 -16.95 -14.45 6.33
C ALA A 229 -16.68 -14.34 4.81
N TYR A 230 -15.62 -14.99 4.33
CA TYR A 230 -15.28 -14.99 2.92
C TYR A 230 -16.25 -15.88 2.13
N ALA A 231 -16.86 -15.31 1.09
CA ALA A 231 -17.67 -16.04 0.13
C ALA A 231 -17.41 -15.51 -1.28
N VAL A 232 -17.12 -16.42 -2.19
CA VAL A 232 -16.99 -16.12 -3.63
C VAL A 232 -18.30 -15.58 -4.18
N GLY A 233 -18.23 -14.57 -5.03
CA GLY A 233 -19.42 -13.93 -5.64
C GLY A 233 -20.04 -12.83 -4.78
N SER A 234 -19.46 -12.55 -3.60
CA SER A 234 -19.89 -11.46 -2.71
C SER A 234 -18.76 -10.44 -2.52
N ASN A 235 -19.10 -9.30 -1.92
CA ASN A 235 -18.10 -8.36 -1.40
C ASN A 235 -17.85 -8.73 0.09
N PRO A 236 -16.74 -9.41 0.43
CA PRO A 236 -16.52 -9.84 1.82
C PRO A 236 -16.39 -8.65 2.76
N PRO A 237 -16.82 -8.76 4.03
CA PRO A 237 -16.51 -7.77 5.03
C PRO A 237 -14.98 -7.64 5.19
N SER A 238 -14.49 -6.44 5.46
CA SER A 238 -13.07 -6.16 5.45
C SER A 238 -12.63 -5.42 6.70
N TYR A 239 -11.42 -5.72 7.19
CA TYR A 239 -10.77 -5.02 8.31
C TYR A 239 -9.97 -3.79 7.84
N ASP A 240 -10.42 -3.15 6.76
CA ASP A 240 -9.76 -1.98 6.15
C ASP A 240 -10.73 -0.81 6.02
N LYS A 241 -10.35 0.20 5.23
CA LYS A 241 -11.17 1.39 4.95
C LYS A 241 -12.54 1.08 4.31
N GLN A 242 -12.83 -0.17 3.90
CA GLN A 242 -14.07 -0.49 3.21
C GLN A 242 -15.28 -0.21 4.08
N TYR A 243 -15.19 -0.43 5.39
CA TYR A 243 -16.28 -0.09 6.33
C TYR A 243 -16.66 1.40 6.24
N VAL A 244 -15.67 2.29 6.24
CA VAL A 244 -15.96 3.74 6.09
C VAL A 244 -16.43 4.06 4.68
N ARG A 245 -15.88 3.44 3.65
CA ARG A 245 -16.33 3.64 2.27
C ARG A 245 -17.79 3.22 2.09
N ASP A 246 -18.19 2.09 2.65
CA ASP A 246 -19.58 1.61 2.61
C ASP A 246 -20.53 2.58 3.29
N TYR A 247 -20.14 3.15 4.44
CA TYR A 247 -20.89 4.21 5.08
C TYR A 247 -21.01 5.46 4.21
N LEU A 248 -19.88 5.93 3.65
CA LEU A 248 -19.87 7.12 2.79
C LEU A 248 -20.70 6.96 1.52
N GLU A 249 -20.82 5.74 0.98
CA GLU A 249 -21.70 5.43 -0.16
C GLU A 249 -23.19 5.53 0.19
N THR A 250 -23.57 5.51 1.47
CA THR A 250 -24.96 5.75 1.89
C THR A 250 -25.33 7.23 1.91
N LEU A 251 -24.35 8.14 1.80
CA LEU A 251 -24.56 9.58 1.86
C LEU A 251 -24.76 10.17 0.47
N ASP A 252 -25.54 11.25 0.40
CA ASP A 252 -25.60 12.09 -0.82
C ASP A 252 -24.36 13.01 -0.88
N TRP A 253 -23.21 12.40 -1.23
CA TRP A 253 -21.93 13.08 -1.32
C TRP A 253 -21.23 12.70 -2.63
N ASN A 254 -20.82 13.71 -3.39
CA ASN A 254 -20.22 13.58 -4.71
C ASN A 254 -18.75 13.18 -4.72
N LYS A 255 -18.18 12.77 -3.56
CA LYS A 255 -16.77 12.34 -3.39
C LYS A 255 -15.75 13.43 -3.69
N THR A 256 -16.12 14.68 -3.48
CA THR A 256 -15.23 15.85 -3.58
C THR A 256 -15.09 16.54 -2.23
N ALA A 257 -14.00 17.29 -2.04
CA ALA A 257 -13.79 18.08 -0.83
C ALA A 257 -14.83 19.23 -0.73
N PRO A 258 -15.29 19.56 0.52
CA PRO A 258 -14.91 18.94 1.79
C PRO A 258 -15.57 17.57 2.02
N GLY A 259 -14.84 16.66 2.70
CA GLY A 259 -15.39 15.37 3.12
C GLY A 259 -16.46 15.54 4.21
N PRO A 260 -17.47 14.64 4.27
CA PRO A 260 -18.47 14.66 5.34
C PRO A 260 -17.88 14.26 6.68
N SER A 261 -18.48 14.73 7.76
CA SER A 261 -18.16 14.28 9.12
C SER A 261 -18.64 12.85 9.36
N LEU A 262 -17.85 12.10 10.12
CA LEU A 262 -18.19 10.73 10.50
C LEU A 262 -18.94 10.70 11.83
N PRO A 263 -20.03 9.93 11.96
CA PRO A 263 -20.69 9.69 13.25
C PRO A 263 -19.76 8.98 14.25
N ALA A 264 -19.96 9.23 15.52
CA ALA A 264 -19.13 8.68 16.58
C ALA A 264 -19.10 7.13 16.60
N ASP A 265 -20.20 6.48 16.25
CA ASP A 265 -20.28 5.03 16.15
C ASP A 265 -19.53 4.48 14.94
N VAL A 266 -19.46 5.23 13.83
CA VAL A 266 -18.62 4.89 12.67
C VAL A 266 -17.15 5.03 13.04
N ILE A 267 -16.75 6.13 13.67
CA ILE A 267 -15.37 6.32 14.16
C ILE A 267 -14.97 5.19 15.11
N ALA A 268 -15.82 4.84 16.07
CA ALA A 268 -15.53 3.81 17.07
C ALA A 268 -15.40 2.40 16.50
N ARG A 269 -15.96 2.13 15.32
CA ARG A 269 -15.91 0.83 14.63
C ARG A 269 -14.80 0.74 13.60
N THR A 270 -14.27 1.88 13.18
CA THR A 270 -13.13 1.98 12.26
C THR A 270 -11.81 1.76 12.99
#